data_de0a0edbcd01e3f7ffe3832990793c11
#
_entry.id   de0a0edbcd01e3f7ffe3832990793c11
#
_cell.length_a   1.000
_cell.length_b   1.000
_cell.length_c   1.000
_cell.angle_alpha   90.00
_cell.angle_beta   90.00
_cell.angle_gamma   90.00
#
_symmetry.space_group_name_H-M   'P 1'
#
loop_
_entity.id
_entity.type
_entity.pdbx_description
1 polymer ?
#
loop_
_entity_poly.entity_id
_entity_poly.type
_entity_poly.pdbx_seq_one_letter_code
_entity_poly.pdbx_strand_id
1 'polypeptide(L)'
;EESLHHVASSDGRLFLLVSELAGRGTQAFHYAISARIRATPLSFHWNAGKAPHLTVSGQPGSTVTLKLKSLRKNFDETIELTPFGERGDYEVFGPSSIGKEKGNFDFEVQVPETMKPGEWDLLRLRAAFFKEGDNQKEWTDVLDFKAAFQNVFPNIPFPPEELLNRIPIFVMPRKIEVSLDPITGGPGDTVEMKVSLEKKDGAFRFIKPKTSWHGFPKEWKVPVKAQDFDEKKGFAILKFTIPPKTVPGNEIEVFASVRGELENERYMRVFSNRISIGITGKEDALEETE
;
A
#
# COMPACT_ATOMS: atom_id res chain seq x y z
N GLU A 1 -29.67 -1.19 -12.40
CA GLU A 1 -29.14 -2.57 -12.52
C GLU A 1 -29.05 -3.17 -11.11
N GLU A 2 -29.72 -4.30 -10.89
CA GLU A 2 -29.65 -4.99 -9.62
C GLU A 2 -28.68 -6.16 -9.76
N SER A 3 -27.74 -6.30 -8.82
CA SER A 3 -26.82 -7.44 -8.76
C SER A 3 -27.09 -8.29 -7.54
N LEU A 4 -27.18 -9.60 -7.73
CA LEU A 4 -27.36 -10.58 -6.68
C LEU A 4 -26.07 -11.40 -6.52
N HIS A 5 -25.47 -11.37 -5.35
CA HIS A 5 -24.36 -12.26 -4.98
C HIS A 5 -24.85 -13.41 -4.14
N HIS A 6 -24.62 -14.62 -4.61
CA HIS A 6 -24.92 -15.84 -3.85
C HIS A 6 -23.66 -16.68 -3.69
N VAL A 7 -23.40 -17.11 -2.46
CA VAL A 7 -22.32 -18.05 -2.15
C VAL A 7 -22.94 -19.44 -2.03
N ALA A 8 -22.66 -20.31 -3.00
CA ALA A 8 -23.12 -21.68 -2.94
C ALA A 8 -22.39 -22.43 -1.78
N SER A 9 -23.14 -23.04 -0.89
CA SER A 9 -22.60 -23.81 0.25
C SER A 9 -22.18 -25.21 -0.16
N SER A 10 -22.61 -25.70 -1.31
CA SER A 10 -22.30 -27.02 -1.87
C SER A 10 -22.51 -27.01 -3.38
N ASP A 11 -22.02 -28.06 -4.05
CA ASP A 11 -22.32 -28.30 -5.46
C ASP A 11 -23.83 -28.54 -5.63
N GLY A 12 -24.41 -27.94 -6.67
CA GLY A 12 -25.83 -28.06 -6.93
C GLY A 12 -26.32 -27.14 -8.04
N ARG A 13 -27.64 -27.08 -8.18
CA ARG A 13 -28.29 -26.17 -9.14
C ARG A 13 -28.78 -24.93 -8.40
N LEU A 14 -28.48 -23.76 -8.94
CA LEU A 14 -29.00 -22.50 -8.47
C LEU A 14 -30.16 -22.09 -9.39
N PHE A 15 -31.31 -21.78 -8.78
CA PHE A 15 -32.46 -21.24 -9.50
C PHE A 15 -32.57 -19.74 -9.18
N LEU A 16 -32.59 -18.90 -10.22
CA LEU A 16 -32.83 -17.47 -10.10
C LEU A 16 -34.28 -17.18 -10.49
N LEU A 17 -35.07 -16.69 -9.54
CA LEU A 17 -36.41 -16.21 -9.80
C LEU A 17 -36.38 -14.69 -9.96
N VAL A 18 -36.76 -14.19 -11.11
CA VAL A 18 -36.91 -12.75 -11.39
C VAL A 18 -38.39 -12.44 -11.39
N SER A 19 -38.83 -11.58 -10.48
CA SER A 19 -40.23 -11.14 -10.39
C SER A 19 -40.30 -9.65 -10.15
N GLU A 20 -41.28 -8.99 -10.73
CA GLU A 20 -41.58 -7.60 -10.46
C GLU A 20 -42.45 -7.51 -9.19
N LEU A 21 -42.08 -6.60 -8.28
CA LEU A 21 -42.70 -6.49 -6.95
C LEU A 21 -44.19 -6.18 -6.99
N ALA A 22 -44.65 -5.48 -8.00
CA ALA A 22 -46.05 -5.11 -8.16
C ALA A 22 -46.83 -6.08 -9.04
N GLY A 23 -46.25 -7.18 -9.53
CA GLY A 23 -46.90 -8.17 -10.36
C GLY A 23 -47.39 -7.65 -11.75
N ARG A 24 -46.84 -6.51 -12.18
CA ARG A 24 -47.25 -5.83 -13.43
C ARG A 24 -46.43 -6.25 -14.65
N GLY A 25 -45.76 -7.39 -14.57
CA GLY A 25 -44.98 -7.92 -15.70
C GLY A 25 -45.80 -8.00 -16.99
N THR A 26 -45.35 -7.34 -18.02
CA THR A 26 -45.94 -7.41 -19.38
C THR A 26 -44.91 -7.88 -20.39
N GLN A 27 -45.33 -8.24 -21.58
CA GLN A 27 -44.41 -8.61 -22.69
C GLN A 27 -43.44 -7.50 -23.10
N ALA A 28 -43.66 -6.27 -22.62
CA ALA A 28 -42.79 -5.11 -22.88
C ALA A 28 -41.57 -5.01 -21.95
N PHE A 29 -41.49 -5.82 -20.90
CA PHE A 29 -40.33 -5.81 -20.01
C PHE A 29 -39.28 -6.81 -20.48
N HIS A 30 -38.11 -6.28 -20.81
CA HIS A 30 -36.94 -7.08 -21.21
C HIS A 30 -35.96 -7.14 -20.05
N TYR A 31 -35.52 -8.34 -19.65
CA TYR A 31 -34.50 -8.57 -18.64
C TYR A 31 -33.25 -9.15 -19.29
N ALA A 32 -32.12 -8.57 -19.00
CA ALA A 32 -30.85 -9.17 -19.30
C ALA A 32 -30.23 -9.71 -17.97
N ILE A 33 -29.99 -11.02 -17.92
CA ILE A 33 -29.35 -11.66 -16.77
C ILE A 33 -27.94 -12.06 -17.16
N SER A 34 -26.96 -11.49 -16.46
CA SER A 34 -25.57 -11.92 -16.57
C SER A 34 -25.18 -12.70 -15.33
N ALA A 35 -24.89 -13.99 -15.45
CA ALA A 35 -24.41 -14.82 -14.36
C ALA A 35 -22.93 -15.11 -14.53
N ARG A 36 -22.14 -14.82 -13.48
CA ARG A 36 -20.72 -15.16 -13.44
C ARG A 36 -20.44 -16.05 -12.23
N ILE A 37 -19.86 -17.22 -12.48
CA ILE A 37 -19.41 -18.12 -11.42
C ILE A 37 -17.99 -17.70 -11.04
N ARG A 38 -17.80 -17.29 -9.78
CA ARG A 38 -16.48 -17.02 -9.20
C ARG A 38 -16.10 -18.18 -8.29
N ALA A 39 -15.26 -19.08 -8.79
CA ALA A 39 -14.70 -20.19 -8.03
C ALA A 39 -13.35 -19.79 -7.40
N THR A 40 -13.30 -18.67 -6.67
CA THR A 40 -12.07 -18.25 -5.99
C THR A 40 -12.14 -18.68 -4.53
N PRO A 41 -11.24 -19.55 -4.05
CA PRO A 41 -11.18 -19.97 -2.65
C PRO A 41 -10.60 -18.88 -1.74
N LEU A 42 -10.29 -17.70 -2.30
CA LEU A 42 -9.58 -16.61 -1.69
C LEU A 42 -10.32 -15.30 -1.96
N SER A 43 -10.52 -14.52 -0.90
CA SER A 43 -10.93 -13.12 -1.02
C SER A 43 -10.23 -12.27 0.03
N PHE A 44 -10.10 -10.98 -0.25
CA PHE A 44 -9.57 -9.98 0.67
C PHE A 44 -10.65 -8.95 0.95
N HIS A 45 -11.07 -8.88 2.21
CA HIS A 45 -11.97 -7.81 2.63
C HIS A 45 -11.14 -6.57 2.96
N TRP A 46 -11.52 -5.45 2.40
CA TRP A 46 -10.97 -4.19 2.83
C TRP A 46 -11.60 -3.77 4.16
N ASN A 47 -10.75 -3.64 5.18
CA ASN A 47 -11.14 -3.14 6.48
C ASN A 47 -10.84 -1.63 6.54
N ALA A 48 -11.86 -0.82 6.31
CA ALA A 48 -11.74 0.63 6.32
C ALA A 48 -11.55 1.24 7.73
N GLY A 49 -11.35 0.41 8.76
CA GLY A 49 -11.20 0.87 10.14
C GLY A 49 -12.52 1.24 10.82
N LYS A 50 -12.43 1.96 11.95
CA LYS A 50 -13.62 2.37 12.74
C LYS A 50 -14.43 3.47 12.07
N ALA A 51 -13.78 4.31 11.26
CA ALA A 51 -14.47 5.33 10.48
C ALA A 51 -14.62 4.83 9.06
N PRO A 52 -15.85 4.73 8.56
CA PRO A 52 -16.09 4.16 7.24
C PRO A 52 -15.56 5.09 6.14
N HIS A 53 -14.45 4.72 5.54
CA HIS A 53 -13.93 5.40 4.35
C HIS A 53 -14.07 4.49 3.16
N LEU A 54 -14.69 5.02 2.12
CA LEU A 54 -14.77 4.32 0.83
C LEU A 54 -13.60 4.66 -0.09
N THR A 55 -12.69 5.51 0.35
CA THR A 55 -11.59 5.99 -0.47
C THR A 55 -10.27 5.98 0.30
N VAL A 56 -9.19 5.82 -0.41
CA VAL A 56 -7.82 6.01 0.09
C VAL A 56 -7.22 7.22 -0.60
N SER A 57 -6.43 8.00 0.11
CA SER A 57 -5.81 9.19 -0.47
C SER A 57 -4.30 9.16 -0.28
N GLY A 58 -3.57 9.48 -1.32
CA GLY A 58 -2.12 9.61 -1.31
C GLY A 58 -1.63 10.66 -2.29
N GLN A 59 -0.46 11.21 -2.05
CA GLN A 59 0.19 12.07 -3.03
C GLN A 59 1.03 11.26 -4.03
N PRO A 60 1.32 11.77 -5.23
CA PRO A 60 2.16 11.07 -6.20
C PRO A 60 3.48 10.61 -5.57
N GLY A 61 3.87 9.35 -5.77
CA GLY A 61 5.07 8.72 -5.22
C GLY A 61 4.98 8.30 -3.75
N SER A 62 3.95 8.68 -3.02
CA SER A 62 3.74 8.19 -1.65
C SER A 62 3.11 6.79 -1.66
N THR A 63 3.25 6.03 -0.56
CA THR A 63 2.45 4.84 -0.38
C THR A 63 1.24 5.09 0.49
N VAL A 64 0.18 4.36 0.21
CA VAL A 64 -1.03 4.29 1.02
C VAL A 64 -1.14 2.90 1.63
N THR A 65 -1.63 2.80 2.86
CA THR A 65 -1.81 1.53 3.55
C THR A 65 -3.24 1.03 3.39
N LEU A 66 -3.39 -0.13 2.80
CA LEU A 66 -4.64 -0.88 2.74
C LEU A 66 -4.66 -1.89 3.88
N LYS A 67 -5.61 -1.75 4.79
CA LYS A 67 -5.84 -2.76 5.83
C LYS A 67 -6.71 -3.85 5.24
N LEU A 68 -6.14 -5.01 4.98
CA LEU A 68 -6.81 -6.14 4.36
C LEU A 68 -7.03 -7.26 5.36
N LYS A 69 -8.17 -7.95 5.23
CA LYS A 69 -8.46 -9.19 5.92
C LYS A 69 -8.55 -10.32 4.88
N SER A 70 -7.65 -11.28 5.00
CA SER A 70 -7.67 -12.47 4.15
C SER A 70 -8.78 -13.42 4.61
N LEU A 71 -9.62 -13.85 3.68
CA LEU A 71 -10.57 -14.94 3.85
C LEU A 71 -10.17 -16.07 2.90
N ARG A 72 -9.79 -17.21 3.49
CA ARG A 72 -9.36 -18.39 2.76
C ARG A 72 -10.30 -19.53 3.08
N LYS A 73 -10.80 -20.23 2.05
CA LYS A 73 -11.65 -21.40 2.19
C LYS A 73 -10.91 -22.59 1.62
N ASN A 74 -10.41 -23.47 2.51
CA ASN A 74 -9.64 -24.67 2.13
C ASN A 74 -8.44 -24.33 1.23
N PHE A 75 -7.75 -23.24 1.53
CA PHE A 75 -6.62 -22.75 0.77
C PHE A 75 -5.51 -22.25 1.71
N ASP A 76 -4.42 -22.97 1.78
CA ASP A 76 -3.32 -22.76 2.72
C ASP A 76 -2.01 -22.29 2.05
N GLU A 77 -2.01 -22.14 0.74
CA GLU A 77 -0.81 -21.76 0.01
C GLU A 77 -0.39 -20.31 0.30
N THR A 78 0.90 -20.05 0.16
CA THR A 78 1.41 -18.68 0.13
C THR A 78 1.00 -18.03 -1.18
N ILE A 79 0.49 -16.80 -1.10
CA ILE A 79 0.03 -16.03 -2.23
C ILE A 79 0.89 -14.79 -2.43
N GLU A 80 1.02 -14.37 -3.65
CA GLU A 80 1.58 -13.10 -4.03
C GLU A 80 0.47 -12.16 -4.49
N LEU A 81 0.42 -10.94 -3.93
CA LEU A 81 -0.53 -9.91 -4.30
C LEU A 81 0.12 -8.87 -5.19
N THR A 82 -0.53 -8.59 -6.30
CA THR A 82 -0.15 -7.52 -7.23
C THR A 82 -1.29 -6.53 -7.35
N PRO A 83 -1.08 -5.26 -7.01
CA PRO A 83 -2.02 -4.18 -7.25
C PRO A 83 -1.96 -3.74 -8.71
N PHE A 84 -3.08 -3.31 -9.27
CA PHE A 84 -3.14 -2.65 -10.57
C PHE A 84 -4.32 -1.69 -10.63
N GLY A 85 -4.15 -0.61 -11.37
CA GLY A 85 -5.18 0.41 -11.59
C GLY A 85 -5.57 0.51 -13.05
N GLU A 86 -6.47 1.41 -13.33
CA GLU A 86 -6.89 1.73 -14.72
C GLU A 86 -6.00 2.81 -15.34
N ARG A 87 -5.34 3.63 -14.49
CA ARG A 87 -4.57 4.81 -14.91
C ARG A 87 -3.08 4.73 -14.63
N GLY A 88 -2.63 3.74 -13.89
CA GLY A 88 -1.22 3.61 -13.57
C GLY A 88 -0.84 2.25 -13.01
N ASP A 89 0.45 1.97 -13.09
CA ASP A 89 1.04 0.78 -12.50
C ASP A 89 1.38 1.09 -11.04
N TYR A 90 0.81 0.30 -10.15
CA TYR A 90 1.03 0.40 -8.72
C TYR A 90 2.13 -0.56 -8.28
N GLU A 91 3.03 -0.08 -7.46
CA GLU A 91 4.08 -0.90 -6.86
C GLU A 91 3.74 -1.23 -5.41
N VAL A 92 4.19 -2.39 -4.95
CA VAL A 92 4.06 -2.81 -3.55
C VAL A 92 5.29 -2.35 -2.79
N PHE A 93 5.06 -1.64 -1.69
CA PHE A 93 6.13 -1.30 -0.77
C PHE A 93 6.10 -2.27 0.43
N GLY A 94 7.10 -3.15 0.50
CA GLY A 94 7.17 -4.19 1.52
C GLY A 94 6.77 -5.58 0.99
N PRO A 95 6.35 -6.49 1.87
CA PRO A 95 6.04 -7.86 1.45
C PRO A 95 4.78 -7.93 0.58
N SER A 96 4.90 -8.42 -0.65
CA SER A 96 3.78 -8.80 -1.52
C SER A 96 3.28 -10.22 -1.22
N SER A 97 4.11 -11.02 -0.56
CA SER A 97 3.83 -12.44 -0.26
C SER A 97 3.12 -12.59 1.09
N ILE A 98 2.00 -13.31 1.10
CA ILE A 98 1.14 -13.50 2.26
C ILE A 98 1.00 -14.98 2.57
N GLY A 99 1.57 -15.40 3.71
CA GLY A 99 1.44 -16.76 4.22
C GLY A 99 0.03 -17.04 4.78
N LYS A 100 -0.27 -18.32 5.01
CA LYS A 100 -1.57 -18.82 5.49
C LYS A 100 -2.02 -18.23 6.83
N GLU A 101 -1.07 -17.85 7.67
CA GLU A 101 -1.32 -17.46 9.06
C GLU A 101 -1.83 -16.02 9.24
N LYS A 102 -1.75 -15.19 8.19
CA LYS A 102 -2.13 -13.78 8.28
C LYS A 102 -3.61 -13.57 7.96
N GLY A 103 -4.43 -13.44 9.01
CA GLY A 103 -5.83 -13.02 8.88
C GLY A 103 -5.97 -11.55 8.50
N ASN A 104 -5.37 -10.64 9.29
CA ASN A 104 -5.34 -9.20 9.03
C ASN A 104 -3.91 -8.74 8.75
N PHE A 105 -3.72 -7.88 7.76
CA PHE A 105 -2.42 -7.32 7.42
C PHE A 105 -2.54 -5.95 6.76
N ASP A 106 -1.46 -5.19 6.90
CA ASP A 106 -1.27 -3.92 6.19
C ASP A 106 -0.60 -4.22 4.85
N PHE A 107 -1.18 -3.72 3.76
CA PHE A 107 -0.64 -3.83 2.41
C PHE A 107 -0.38 -2.42 1.90
N GLU A 108 0.90 -2.08 1.71
CA GLU A 108 1.30 -0.74 1.29
C GLU A 108 1.47 -0.70 -0.23
N VAL A 109 0.77 0.23 -0.86
CA VAL A 109 0.73 0.39 -2.32
C VAL A 109 1.19 1.79 -2.67
N GLN A 110 2.15 1.91 -3.58
CA GLN A 110 2.67 3.19 -4.02
C GLN A 110 1.74 3.82 -5.07
N VAL A 111 1.35 5.06 -4.84
CA VAL A 111 0.62 5.86 -5.82
C VAL A 111 1.57 6.24 -6.94
N PRO A 112 1.26 5.94 -8.21
CA PRO A 112 2.15 6.25 -9.32
C PRO A 112 2.55 7.73 -9.37
N GLU A 113 3.84 8.00 -9.60
CA GLU A 113 4.37 9.36 -9.77
C GLU A 113 3.75 10.10 -10.97
N THR A 114 3.29 9.34 -11.96
CA THR A 114 2.69 9.87 -13.20
C THR A 114 1.28 10.40 -13.01
N MET A 115 0.60 10.02 -11.93
CA MET A 115 -0.75 10.49 -11.64
C MET A 115 -0.74 11.93 -11.14
N LYS A 116 -1.75 12.70 -11.58
CA LYS A 116 -1.85 14.12 -11.25
C LYS A 116 -2.78 14.34 -10.05
N PRO A 117 -2.49 15.38 -9.21
CA PRO A 117 -3.41 15.78 -8.17
C PRO A 117 -4.83 16.05 -8.70
N GLY A 118 -5.82 15.55 -7.98
CA GLY A 118 -7.24 15.62 -8.36
C GLY A 118 -7.74 14.43 -9.17
N GLU A 119 -6.85 13.56 -9.65
CA GLU A 119 -7.25 12.35 -10.35
C GLU A 119 -7.75 11.27 -9.39
N TRP A 120 -8.59 10.40 -9.93
CA TRP A 120 -9.09 9.20 -9.28
C TRP A 120 -8.67 7.97 -10.07
N ASP A 121 -8.38 6.90 -9.34
CA ASP A 121 -8.19 5.58 -9.93
C ASP A 121 -8.91 4.52 -9.12
N LEU A 122 -9.16 3.37 -9.75
CA LEU A 122 -9.85 2.24 -9.17
C LEU A 122 -8.89 1.06 -9.06
N LEU A 123 -8.31 0.91 -7.87
CA LEU A 123 -7.34 -0.14 -7.57
C LEU A 123 -7.99 -1.51 -7.48
N ARG A 124 -7.41 -2.48 -8.16
CA ARG A 124 -7.72 -3.92 -8.09
C ARG A 124 -6.55 -4.70 -7.53
N LEU A 125 -6.81 -5.90 -7.06
CA LEU A 125 -5.78 -6.84 -6.63
C LEU A 125 -5.84 -8.13 -7.44
N ARG A 126 -4.67 -8.59 -7.89
CA ARG A 126 -4.43 -9.92 -8.42
C ARG A 126 -3.73 -10.74 -7.36
N ALA A 127 -4.17 -11.97 -7.16
CA ALA A 127 -3.50 -12.95 -6.31
C ALA A 127 -2.95 -14.08 -7.16
N ALA A 128 -1.67 -14.37 -7.00
CA ALA A 128 -1.00 -15.49 -7.65
C ALA A 128 -0.50 -16.49 -6.61
N PHE A 129 -0.53 -17.78 -6.92
CA PHE A 129 0.12 -18.81 -6.13
C PHE A 129 0.70 -19.90 -6.99
N PHE A 130 1.73 -20.56 -6.46
CA PHE A 130 2.37 -21.71 -7.07
C PHE A 130 2.13 -22.91 -6.19
N LYS A 131 1.63 -23.99 -6.77
CA LYS A 131 1.55 -25.27 -6.12
C LYS A 131 2.62 -26.19 -6.70
N GLU A 132 3.29 -26.93 -5.84
CA GLU A 132 4.36 -27.84 -6.25
C GLU A 132 3.84 -28.81 -7.33
N GLY A 133 4.47 -28.78 -8.53
CA GLY A 133 4.06 -29.60 -9.67
C GLY A 133 2.90 -29.05 -10.54
N ASP A 134 2.37 -27.86 -10.23
CA ASP A 134 1.30 -27.23 -10.99
C ASP A 134 1.76 -25.92 -11.64
N ASN A 135 1.07 -25.53 -12.72
CA ASN A 135 1.27 -24.20 -13.31
C ASN A 135 0.81 -23.11 -12.33
N GLN A 136 1.42 -21.94 -12.46
CA GLN A 136 0.98 -20.75 -11.74
C GLN A 136 -0.52 -20.53 -11.93
N LYS A 137 -1.23 -20.34 -10.81
CA LYS A 137 -2.65 -19.95 -10.81
C LYS A 137 -2.79 -18.51 -10.41
N GLU A 138 -3.58 -17.77 -11.16
CA GLU A 138 -3.86 -16.36 -10.91
C GLU A 138 -5.36 -16.12 -10.80
N TRP A 139 -5.73 -15.27 -9.85
CA TRP A 139 -7.09 -14.73 -9.71
C TRP A 139 -7.05 -13.22 -9.73
N THR A 140 -7.93 -12.62 -10.49
CA THR A 140 -8.16 -11.17 -10.45
C THR A 140 -9.39 -10.87 -9.62
N ASP A 141 -9.50 -9.60 -9.20
CA ASP A 141 -10.68 -9.12 -8.46
C ASP A 141 -10.93 -9.90 -7.16
N VAL A 142 -9.87 -10.29 -6.47
CA VAL A 142 -9.94 -10.96 -5.18
C VAL A 142 -10.35 -10.04 -4.02
N LEU A 143 -10.47 -8.76 -4.27
CA LEU A 143 -10.89 -7.78 -3.29
C LEU A 143 -12.42 -7.77 -3.15
N ASP A 144 -12.91 -7.78 -1.92
CA ASP A 144 -14.32 -7.59 -1.58
C ASP A 144 -14.51 -6.25 -0.86
N PHE A 145 -15.18 -5.35 -1.53
CA PHE A 145 -15.48 -4.01 -1.05
C PHE A 145 -16.85 -3.91 -0.36
N LYS A 146 -17.69 -4.95 -0.45
CA LYS A 146 -19.07 -4.93 0.03
C LYS A 146 -19.19 -4.54 1.48
N ALA A 147 -18.39 -5.16 2.36
CA ALA A 147 -18.48 -4.90 3.79
C ALA A 147 -18.15 -3.44 4.15
N ALA A 148 -17.11 -2.86 3.52
CA ALA A 148 -16.76 -1.46 3.70
C ALA A 148 -17.84 -0.52 3.21
N PHE A 149 -18.45 -0.84 2.07
CA PHE A 149 -19.55 -0.06 1.49
C PHE A 149 -20.79 -0.07 2.37
N GLN A 150 -21.20 -1.24 2.86
CA GLN A 150 -22.37 -1.38 3.74
C GLN A 150 -22.21 -0.68 5.08
N ASN A 151 -20.99 -0.53 5.59
CA ASN A 151 -20.73 0.27 6.80
C ASN A 151 -21.06 1.76 6.60
N VAL A 152 -20.93 2.28 5.38
CA VAL A 152 -21.25 3.67 5.04
C VAL A 152 -22.71 3.83 4.62
N PHE A 153 -23.20 2.87 3.85
CA PHE A 153 -24.54 2.87 3.27
C PHE A 153 -25.32 1.62 3.68
N PRO A 154 -25.73 1.51 4.95
CA PRO A 154 -26.36 0.29 5.48
C PRO A 154 -27.66 -0.09 4.77
N ASN A 155 -28.35 0.88 4.18
CA ASN A 155 -29.61 0.65 3.47
C ASN A 155 -29.43 0.25 1.99
N ILE A 156 -28.18 0.26 1.49
CA ILE A 156 -27.88 -0.14 0.13
C ILE A 156 -27.22 -1.53 0.19
N PRO A 157 -27.88 -2.58 -0.32
CA PRO A 157 -27.41 -3.96 -0.12
C PRO A 157 -26.13 -4.29 -0.87
N PHE A 158 -25.85 -3.59 -1.97
CA PHE A 158 -24.66 -3.82 -2.79
C PHE A 158 -24.02 -2.51 -3.25
N PRO A 159 -22.69 -2.45 -3.33
CA PRO A 159 -22.02 -1.33 -3.98
C PRO A 159 -22.32 -1.34 -5.49
N PRO A 160 -22.18 -0.19 -6.17
CA PRO A 160 -22.14 -0.13 -7.62
C PRO A 160 -21.17 -1.16 -8.20
N GLU A 161 -21.46 -1.70 -9.38
CA GLU A 161 -20.66 -2.75 -10.00
C GLU A 161 -19.19 -2.35 -10.16
N GLU A 162 -18.96 -1.09 -10.45
CA GLU A 162 -17.62 -0.50 -10.60
C GLU A 162 -16.79 -0.56 -9.33
N LEU A 163 -17.45 -0.60 -8.14
CA LEU A 163 -16.80 -0.62 -6.83
C LEU A 163 -16.75 -1.99 -6.17
N LEU A 164 -17.37 -3.02 -6.73
CA LEU A 164 -17.49 -4.34 -6.09
C LEU A 164 -16.14 -4.93 -5.68
N ASN A 165 -15.12 -4.77 -6.52
CA ASN A 165 -13.79 -5.38 -6.36
C ASN A 165 -12.68 -4.35 -6.46
N ARG A 166 -12.98 -3.09 -6.19
CA ARG A 166 -12.06 -1.98 -6.42
C ARG A 166 -12.05 -1.04 -5.24
N ILE A 167 -10.90 -0.49 -4.94
CA ILE A 167 -10.73 0.58 -3.94
C ILE A 167 -10.49 1.88 -4.69
N PRO A 168 -11.35 2.89 -4.54
CA PRO A 168 -11.11 4.20 -5.10
C PRO A 168 -9.90 4.86 -4.42
N ILE A 169 -8.92 5.26 -5.23
CA ILE A 169 -7.74 6.02 -4.79
C ILE A 169 -7.85 7.44 -5.32
N PHE A 170 -7.79 8.39 -4.41
CA PHE A 170 -7.74 9.82 -4.73
C PHE A 170 -6.30 10.33 -4.66
N VAL A 171 -5.83 10.96 -5.72
CA VAL A 171 -4.50 11.57 -5.77
C VAL A 171 -4.58 12.99 -5.24
N MET A 172 -4.04 13.20 -4.05
CA MET A 172 -4.02 14.51 -3.41
C MET A 172 -2.78 15.31 -3.85
N PRO A 173 -2.81 16.64 -3.76
CA PRO A 173 -1.62 17.46 -3.94
C PRO A 173 -0.48 17.06 -2.99
N ARG A 174 0.78 17.33 -3.37
CA ARG A 174 1.93 17.13 -2.48
C ARG A 174 1.84 18.06 -1.28
N LYS A 175 1.41 17.53 -0.14
CA LYS A 175 1.26 18.23 1.14
C LYS A 175 2.43 18.01 2.09
N ILE A 176 3.18 16.93 1.86
CA ILE A 176 4.32 16.51 2.66
C ILE A 176 5.52 16.35 1.73
N GLU A 177 6.64 16.89 2.15
CA GLU A 177 7.94 16.68 1.51
C GLU A 177 8.92 16.15 2.56
N VAL A 178 9.68 15.12 2.16
CA VAL A 178 10.71 14.50 3.00
C VAL A 178 12.02 14.65 2.25
N SER A 179 13.02 15.18 2.93
CA SER A 179 14.36 15.36 2.37
C SER A 179 15.41 14.71 3.26
N LEU A 180 16.50 14.30 2.64
CA LEU A 180 17.65 13.69 3.27
C LEU A 180 18.89 14.48 2.88
N ASP A 181 19.68 14.90 3.87
CA ASP A 181 20.91 15.63 3.64
C ASP A 181 22.02 14.67 3.20
N PRO A 182 22.83 15.03 2.17
CA PRO A 182 23.98 14.24 1.76
C PRO A 182 25.00 14.07 2.90
N ILE A 183 25.64 12.92 2.95
CA ILE A 183 26.69 12.64 3.94
C ILE A 183 27.90 11.97 3.31
N THR A 184 29.05 12.20 3.90
CA THR A 184 30.30 11.53 3.57
C THR A 184 30.97 11.05 4.87
N GLY A 185 31.82 10.03 4.79
CA GLY A 185 32.58 9.54 5.94
C GLY A 185 33.53 8.42 5.55
N GLY A 186 34.56 8.23 6.35
CA GLY A 186 35.56 7.17 6.17
C GLY A 186 35.21 5.89 6.94
N PRO A 187 35.89 4.77 6.65
CA PRO A 187 35.77 3.53 7.40
C PRO A 187 36.12 3.73 8.88
N GLY A 188 35.18 3.39 9.77
CA GLY A 188 35.30 3.56 11.22
C GLY A 188 34.67 4.86 11.74
N ASP A 189 34.27 5.79 10.90
CA ASP A 189 33.66 7.04 11.31
C ASP A 189 32.24 6.82 11.79
N THR A 190 31.85 7.62 12.79
CA THR A 190 30.45 7.73 13.21
C THR A 190 29.84 8.94 12.55
N VAL A 191 28.84 8.71 11.73
CA VAL A 191 28.13 9.74 10.95
C VAL A 191 26.70 9.93 11.43
N GLU A 192 26.18 11.14 11.22
CA GLU A 192 24.81 11.49 11.51
C GLU A 192 24.07 11.81 10.20
N MET A 193 22.96 11.13 9.97
CA MET A 193 22.11 11.36 8.84
C MET A 193 20.80 12.00 9.31
N LYS A 194 20.48 13.15 8.75
CA LYS A 194 19.29 13.91 9.12
C LYS A 194 18.23 13.80 8.02
N VAL A 195 17.03 13.37 8.41
CA VAL A 195 15.83 13.42 7.56
C VAL A 195 14.94 14.56 8.06
N SER A 196 14.56 15.44 7.15
CA SER A 196 13.66 16.57 7.41
C SER A 196 12.29 16.31 6.79
N LEU A 197 11.23 16.78 7.46
CA LEU A 197 9.86 16.70 7.01
C LEU A 197 9.26 18.09 6.98
N GLU A 198 8.83 18.52 5.79
CA GLU A 198 8.13 19.77 5.57
C GLU A 198 6.66 19.52 5.27
N LYS A 199 5.78 20.24 5.97
CA LYS A 199 4.35 20.31 5.67
C LYS A 199 4.10 21.58 4.87
N LYS A 200 3.76 21.42 3.58
CA LYS A 200 3.44 22.58 2.67
C LYS A 200 2.12 23.27 3.04
N ASP A 201 1.29 22.58 3.82
CA ASP A 201 0.04 23.10 4.35
C ASP A 201 0.02 22.78 5.85
N GLY A 202 0.18 23.81 6.68
CA GLY A 202 0.26 23.66 8.13
C GLY A 202 -1.02 23.10 8.75
N ALA A 203 -2.17 23.23 8.08
CA ALA A 203 -3.44 22.62 8.51
C ALA A 203 -3.55 21.13 8.14
N PHE A 204 -2.66 20.63 7.29
CA PHE A 204 -2.70 19.23 6.87
C PHE A 204 -2.35 18.29 8.02
N ARG A 205 -3.27 17.38 8.31
CA ARG A 205 -3.12 16.43 9.39
C ARG A 205 -2.21 15.29 8.95
N PHE A 206 -1.03 15.23 9.54
CA PHE A 206 -0.07 14.14 9.42
C PHE A 206 0.61 14.00 10.78
N ILE A 207 0.16 13.02 11.55
CA ILE A 207 0.51 12.89 12.98
C ILE A 207 1.24 11.58 13.26
N LYS A 208 1.92 11.54 14.40
CA LYS A 208 2.72 10.39 14.86
C LYS A 208 3.66 9.87 13.76
N PRO A 209 4.41 10.75 13.10
CA PRO A 209 5.31 10.32 12.03
C PRO A 209 6.38 9.37 12.60
N LYS A 210 6.68 8.32 11.84
CA LYS A 210 7.75 7.37 12.11
C LYS A 210 8.66 7.27 10.92
N THR A 211 9.96 7.38 11.18
CA THR A 211 11.01 7.29 10.16
C THR A 211 11.52 5.87 10.03
N SER A 212 11.70 5.40 8.82
CA SER A 212 12.40 4.16 8.50
C SER A 212 13.51 4.45 7.49
N TRP A 213 14.60 3.71 7.59
CA TRP A 213 15.80 3.90 6.79
C TRP A 213 16.00 2.71 5.87
N HIS A 214 16.43 2.96 4.62
CA HIS A 214 16.48 1.97 3.55
C HIS A 214 17.80 2.06 2.79
N GLY A 215 18.18 0.95 2.12
CA GLY A 215 19.37 0.89 1.28
C GLY A 215 20.67 0.52 2.00
N PHE A 216 20.68 0.48 3.34
CA PHE A 216 21.87 0.10 4.09
C PHE A 216 22.22 -1.39 3.92
N PRO A 217 23.51 -1.71 3.69
CA PRO A 217 23.97 -3.09 3.72
C PRO A 217 23.68 -3.74 5.09
N LYS A 218 23.23 -5.00 5.09
CA LYS A 218 22.87 -5.70 6.33
C LYS A 218 24.01 -5.80 7.34
N GLU A 219 25.23 -5.93 6.84
CA GLU A 219 26.47 -6.01 7.63
C GLU A 219 26.78 -4.74 8.41
N TRP A 220 26.24 -3.59 8.00
CA TRP A 220 26.43 -2.32 8.70
C TRP A 220 25.68 -2.25 10.04
N LYS A 221 24.71 -3.15 10.28
CA LYS A 221 23.93 -3.23 11.50
C LYS A 221 23.26 -1.90 11.89
N VAL A 222 22.92 -1.10 10.90
CA VAL A 222 22.23 0.19 11.12
C VAL A 222 20.84 -0.08 11.70
N PRO A 223 20.38 0.70 12.70
CA PRO A 223 19.04 0.55 13.25
C PRO A 223 17.98 1.08 12.28
N VAL A 224 17.64 0.29 11.25
CA VAL A 224 16.68 0.64 10.19
C VAL A 224 15.21 0.59 10.60
N LYS A 225 14.91 0.12 11.82
CA LYS A 225 13.53 0.01 12.31
C LYS A 225 12.89 1.39 12.46
N ALA A 226 11.57 1.42 12.34
CA ALA A 226 10.78 2.63 12.51
C ALA A 226 11.11 3.33 13.85
N GLN A 227 11.57 4.57 13.76
CA GLN A 227 11.89 5.45 14.87
C GLN A 227 10.87 6.57 14.96
N ASP A 228 10.61 7.05 16.17
CA ASP A 228 9.74 8.20 16.34
C ASP A 228 10.41 9.45 15.75
N PHE A 229 9.61 10.23 15.05
CA PHE A 229 10.02 11.49 14.46
C PHE A 229 9.72 12.63 15.45
N ASP A 230 10.68 13.51 15.68
CA ASP A 230 10.46 14.68 16.54
C ASP A 230 9.65 15.74 15.78
N GLU A 231 8.32 15.73 15.97
CA GLU A 231 7.42 16.67 15.29
C GLU A 231 7.69 18.13 15.62
N LYS A 232 8.26 18.43 16.81
CA LYS A 232 8.55 19.80 17.22
C LYS A 232 9.81 20.33 16.52
N LYS A 233 10.77 19.47 16.28
CA LYS A 233 12.01 19.83 15.57
C LYS A 233 11.86 19.76 14.06
N GLY A 234 10.87 18.98 13.56
CA GLY A 234 10.67 18.78 12.13
C GLY A 234 11.70 17.86 11.47
N PHE A 235 12.49 17.11 12.25
CA PHE A 235 13.48 16.16 11.73
C PHE A 235 13.70 14.95 12.63
N ALA A 236 14.27 13.89 12.05
CA ALA A 236 14.83 12.75 12.77
C ALA A 236 16.31 12.56 12.40
N ILE A 237 17.10 12.03 13.32
CA ILE A 237 18.53 11.79 13.12
C ILE A 237 18.81 10.30 13.30
N LEU A 238 19.57 9.74 12.36
CA LEU A 238 20.17 8.42 12.45
C LEU A 238 21.66 8.57 12.70
N LYS A 239 22.16 8.02 13.82
CA LYS A 239 23.60 7.87 14.08
C LYS A 239 24.00 6.43 13.79
N PHE A 240 25.07 6.26 13.03
CA PHE A 240 25.65 4.94 12.79
C PHE A 240 27.13 5.04 12.50
N THR A 241 27.84 3.91 12.65
CA THR A 241 29.27 3.83 12.35
C THR A 241 29.47 3.08 11.04
N ILE A 242 30.23 3.69 10.12
CA ILE A 242 30.65 3.04 8.87
C ILE A 242 31.61 1.91 9.28
N PRO A 243 31.37 0.64 8.88
CA PRO A 243 32.24 -0.45 9.29
C PRO A 243 33.69 -0.24 8.86
N PRO A 244 34.68 -0.55 9.72
CA PRO A 244 36.10 -0.31 9.42
C PRO A 244 36.63 -1.05 8.20
N LYS A 245 35.92 -2.08 7.73
CA LYS A 245 36.27 -2.88 6.55
C LYS A 245 35.62 -2.38 5.26
N THR A 246 34.86 -1.28 5.31
CA THR A 246 34.24 -0.69 4.10
C THR A 246 35.33 -0.15 3.19
N VAL A 247 35.24 -0.45 1.90
CA VAL A 247 36.22 -0.06 0.91
C VAL A 247 36.00 1.40 0.51
N PRO A 248 37.03 2.27 0.61
CA PRO A 248 36.95 3.64 0.09
C PRO A 248 36.62 3.69 -1.40
N GLY A 249 35.92 4.75 -1.83
CA GLY A 249 35.47 4.91 -3.21
C GLY A 249 34.15 4.19 -3.53
N ASN A 250 33.62 3.37 -2.61
CA ASN A 250 32.27 2.82 -2.78
C ASN A 250 31.20 3.87 -2.50
N GLU A 251 30.15 3.81 -3.29
CA GLU A 251 28.93 4.59 -3.06
C GLU A 251 27.79 3.67 -2.63
N ILE A 252 27.09 4.04 -1.58
CA ILE A 252 25.96 3.28 -1.06
C ILE A 252 24.72 4.16 -1.14
N GLU A 253 23.79 3.77 -2.01
CA GLU A 253 22.54 4.49 -2.16
C GLU A 253 21.59 4.19 -1.00
N VAL A 254 21.16 5.23 -0.30
CA VAL A 254 20.23 5.16 0.82
C VAL A 254 19.11 6.17 0.69
N PHE A 255 18.00 5.89 1.33
CA PHE A 255 16.87 6.82 1.43
C PHE A 255 16.13 6.61 2.75
N ALA A 256 15.32 7.59 3.12
CA ALA A 256 14.43 7.49 4.25
C ALA A 256 12.98 7.48 3.82
N SER A 257 12.11 6.97 4.67
CA SER A 257 10.67 7.14 4.51
C SER A 257 10.04 7.55 5.83
N VAL A 258 9.05 8.43 5.76
CA VAL A 258 8.28 8.85 6.94
C VAL A 258 6.83 8.42 6.76
N ARG A 259 6.36 7.54 7.64
CA ARG A 259 4.97 7.08 7.70
C ARG A 259 4.24 7.84 8.79
N GLY A 260 3.15 8.50 8.43
CA GLY A 260 2.29 9.22 9.38
C GLY A 260 0.83 8.83 9.21
N GLU A 261 0.05 9.11 10.25
CA GLU A 261 -1.39 8.91 10.27
C GLU A 261 -2.07 10.16 9.72
N LEU A 262 -2.94 9.97 8.74
CA LEU A 262 -3.90 10.93 8.26
C LEU A 262 -5.17 10.88 9.12
N GLU A 263 -6.19 11.64 8.74
CA GLU A 263 -7.49 11.53 9.38
C GLU A 263 -8.06 10.11 9.28
N ASN A 264 -8.71 9.69 10.35
CA ASN A 264 -9.49 8.45 10.39
C ASN A 264 -8.70 7.15 10.21
N GLU A 265 -7.57 7.03 10.91
CA GLU A 265 -6.71 5.83 10.92
C GLU A 265 -6.17 5.43 9.54
N ARG A 266 -6.13 6.34 8.59
CA ARG A 266 -5.44 6.15 7.31
C ARG A 266 -3.96 6.46 7.47
N TYR A 267 -3.13 5.74 6.78
CA TYR A 267 -1.68 5.94 6.83
C TYR A 267 -1.13 6.22 5.44
N MET A 268 -0.23 7.17 5.40
CA MET A 268 0.55 7.51 4.21
C MET A 268 2.03 7.49 4.56
N ARG A 269 2.85 6.99 3.65
CA ARG A 269 4.30 7.03 3.75
C ARG A 269 4.86 7.86 2.61
N VAL A 270 5.74 8.78 2.93
CA VAL A 270 6.42 9.64 1.98
C VAL A 270 7.90 9.30 2.00
N PHE A 271 8.52 9.29 0.84
CA PHE A 271 9.94 8.97 0.67
C PHE A 271 10.76 10.23 0.50
N SER A 272 12.00 10.21 1.01
CA SER A 272 13.00 11.23 0.72
C SER A 272 13.57 11.06 -0.68
N ASN A 273 14.35 12.04 -1.11
CA ASN A 273 15.33 11.84 -2.15
C ASN A 273 16.28 10.68 -1.77
N ARG A 274 16.85 10.04 -2.78
CA ARG A 274 17.94 9.08 -2.62
C ARG A 274 19.26 9.84 -2.58
N ILE A 275 20.15 9.44 -1.72
CA ILE A 275 21.50 9.98 -1.63
C ILE A 275 22.53 8.85 -1.67
N SER A 276 23.71 9.15 -2.19
CA SER A 276 24.87 8.26 -2.07
C SER A 276 25.68 8.65 -0.84
N ILE A 277 25.99 7.66 0.00
CA ILE A 277 27.01 7.82 1.05
C ILE A 277 28.36 7.62 0.39
N GLY A 278 29.12 8.70 0.22
CA GLY A 278 30.50 8.64 -0.29
C GLY A 278 31.45 8.12 0.79
N ILE A 279 32.13 7.02 0.53
CA ILE A 279 33.13 6.46 1.46
C ILE A 279 34.49 7.05 1.10
N THR A 280 34.97 8.00 1.92
CA THR A 280 36.26 8.68 1.71
C THR A 280 37.43 7.84 2.21
N GLY A 281 38.60 7.96 1.56
CA GLY A 281 39.85 7.39 2.06
C GLY A 281 40.40 8.21 3.24
N LYS A 282 41.22 7.61 4.07
CA LYS A 282 41.87 8.34 5.17
C LYS A 282 42.73 9.52 4.74
N GLU A 283 43.17 9.54 3.46
CA GLU A 283 44.04 10.59 2.89
C GLU A 283 43.23 11.82 2.45
N ASP A 284 41.99 11.65 2.05
CA ASP A 284 41.13 12.75 1.53
C ASP A 284 40.64 13.69 2.63
N ALA A 285 40.71 13.28 3.90
CA ALA A 285 40.23 14.07 5.05
C ALA A 285 41.21 15.16 5.51
N LEU A 286 42.42 15.23 4.92
CA LEU A 286 43.44 16.20 5.33
C LEU A 286 43.53 17.42 4.39
N GLU A 287 42.88 17.40 3.22
CA GLU A 287 42.92 18.53 2.27
C GLU A 287 41.81 19.57 2.46
N GLU A 288 40.75 19.30 3.26
CA GLU A 288 39.69 20.28 3.49
C GLU A 288 39.94 21.22 4.69
N THR A 289 41.13 21.21 5.28
CA THR A 289 41.43 22.03 6.48
C THR A 289 42.60 23.03 6.24
N GLU A 290 42.87 23.49 5.01
CA GLU A 290 43.74 24.64 4.74
C GLU A 290 42.96 25.85 4.20
#